data_a0423564e2a9fca052f57ad7d85da7cf
#
_entry.id   a0423564e2a9fca052f57ad7d85da7cf
#
_cell.length_a   1.000
_cell.length_b   1.000
_cell.length_c   1.000
_cell.angle_alpha   90.00
_cell.angle_beta   90.00
_cell.angle_gamma   90.00
#
_symmetry.space_group_name_H-M   'P 1'
#
loop_
_entity.id
_entity.type
_entity.pdbx_description
1 polymer ?
#
loop_
_entity_poly.entity_id
_entity_poly.type
_entity_poly.pdbx_seq_one_letter_code
_entity_poly.pdbx_strand_id
1 'polypeptide(L)'
;MYMAMAREVVSSVVPLLLLLCTLSPLPSSIIARTLTPLSHLRSNHPWRTHESAIVNTSISSILQENGLPIGLLPSSVEAYDLSSDGSFTVSLGTSCYVMFDYEVYYSQTITGKLSYGTISNLSGIQAKQALVWFSVTAIRVDIPLSDYIYFNVGPISKKLSIAQFEEVPTC
;
A
#
# COMPACT_ATOMS: atom_id res chain seq x y z
N MET A 1 -38.58 -45.50 -2.32
CA MET A 1 -39.68 -45.31 -1.37
C MET A 1 -39.55 -43.92 -0.79
N TYR A 2 -40.45 -43.10 -1.28
CA TYR A 2 -41.04 -41.88 -0.75
C TYR A 2 -40.11 -40.67 -0.55
N MET A 3 -40.21 -39.67 -1.43
CA MET A 3 -41.20 -38.55 -1.43
C MET A 3 -40.87 -37.56 -0.31
N ALA A 4 -40.92 -36.28 -0.46
CA ALA A 4 -41.37 -35.34 -1.47
C ALA A 4 -41.30 -33.94 -0.85
N MET A 5 -41.09 -32.93 -1.70
CA MET A 5 -41.80 -31.66 -1.74
C MET A 5 -41.86 -30.76 -0.49
N ALA A 6 -41.42 -29.55 -0.67
CA ALA A 6 -42.20 -28.30 -0.70
C ALA A 6 -41.20 -27.13 -0.84
N ARG A 7 -41.06 -26.36 -1.87
CA ARG A 7 -41.93 -25.30 -2.42
C ARG A 7 -42.62 -24.48 -1.33
N GLU A 8 -42.11 -23.30 -1.10
CA GLU A 8 -42.95 -22.11 -0.95
C GLU A 8 -42.22 -20.86 -1.48
N VAL A 9 -42.88 -20.29 -2.43
CA VAL A 9 -42.72 -18.99 -3.05
C VAL A 9 -43.54 -17.99 -2.25
N VAL A 10 -42.99 -16.90 -1.84
CA VAL A 10 -43.70 -15.65 -1.50
C VAL A 10 -42.83 -14.50 -1.99
N SER A 11 -42.95 -14.00 -3.11
CA SER A 11 -43.85 -13.08 -3.79
C SER A 11 -44.23 -11.86 -2.97
N SER A 12 -43.68 -10.75 -3.47
CA SER A 12 -44.31 -9.45 -3.57
C SER A 12 -44.76 -8.76 -2.29
N VAL A 13 -44.25 -7.57 -2.04
CA VAL A 13 -45.02 -6.31 -2.07
C VAL A 13 -44.05 -5.12 -2.11
N VAL A 14 -44.05 -4.44 -3.22
CA VAL A 14 -43.66 -3.04 -3.34
C VAL A 14 -44.85 -2.21 -2.91
N PRO A 15 -44.68 -1.19 -2.11
CA PRO A 15 -45.51 -0.02 -2.26
C PRO A 15 -44.68 1.19 -2.70
N LEU A 16 -44.93 1.53 -3.90
CA LEU A 16 -44.95 2.84 -4.48
C LEU A 16 -45.53 3.88 -3.48
N LEU A 17 -44.69 4.82 -3.04
CA LEU A 17 -45.22 6.07 -2.51
C LEU A 17 -44.49 7.22 -3.20
N LEU A 18 -45.21 7.74 -4.17
CA LEU A 18 -45.00 8.98 -4.88
C LEU A 18 -45.31 10.17 -3.95
N LEU A 19 -44.59 11.24 -4.24
CA LEU A 19 -45.00 12.65 -4.11
C LEU A 19 -44.82 13.29 -2.73
N LEU A 20 -43.89 14.22 -2.68
CA LEU A 20 -44.19 15.63 -2.58
C LEU A 20 -42.95 16.49 -2.76
N CYS A 21 -42.93 17.18 -3.88
CA CYS A 21 -42.16 18.40 -4.12
C CYS A 21 -42.48 19.43 -3.05
N THR A 22 -41.48 19.99 -2.41
CA THR A 22 -41.57 21.34 -1.87
C THR A 22 -40.37 22.14 -2.36
N LEU A 23 -40.64 22.99 -3.33
CA LEU A 23 -39.82 24.14 -3.66
C LEU A 23 -39.72 25.04 -2.42
N SER A 24 -38.54 25.42 -2.07
CA SER A 24 -38.29 26.59 -1.25
C SER A 24 -37.17 27.41 -1.86
N PRO A 25 -37.38 28.73 -1.98
CA PRO A 25 -36.50 29.59 -2.76
C PRO A 25 -35.28 30.05 -1.97
N LEU A 26 -34.21 30.29 -2.73
CA LEU A 26 -32.95 30.90 -2.31
C LEU A 26 -33.15 32.33 -1.79
N PRO A 27 -32.43 32.79 -0.79
CA PRO A 27 -32.14 34.21 -0.67
C PRO A 27 -30.79 34.53 -1.29
N SER A 28 -30.85 35.30 -2.34
CA SER A 28 -29.74 36.08 -2.86
C SER A 28 -29.29 37.07 -1.79
N SER A 29 -28.05 37.03 -1.41
CA SER A 29 -27.37 38.15 -0.77
C SER A 29 -26.06 38.41 -1.49
N ILE A 30 -26.14 39.34 -2.38
CA ILE A 30 -25.06 40.06 -3.02
C ILE A 30 -24.39 40.92 -1.96
N ILE A 31 -23.12 40.67 -1.66
CA ILE A 31 -22.23 41.71 -1.14
C ILE A 31 -20.97 41.70 -2.00
N ALA A 32 -20.93 42.67 -2.88
CA ALA A 32 -19.78 43.12 -3.60
C ALA A 32 -18.91 43.98 -2.70
N ARG A 33 -17.63 44.01 -3.04
CA ARG A 33 -16.53 44.93 -2.67
C ARG A 33 -15.49 44.22 -1.83
N THR A 34 -14.21 44.20 -2.21
CA THR A 34 -13.41 45.24 -2.87
C THR A 34 -12.23 44.58 -3.61
N LEU A 35 -12.01 45.06 -4.82
CA LEU A 35 -10.80 44.85 -5.59
C LEU A 35 -9.65 45.67 -4.97
N THR A 36 -8.56 45.03 -4.61
CA THR A 36 -7.26 45.71 -4.52
C THR A 36 -6.28 45.02 -5.46
N PRO A 37 -5.75 45.73 -6.45
CA PRO A 37 -4.68 45.20 -7.27
C PRO A 37 -3.38 45.52 -6.58
N LEU A 38 -2.59 44.51 -6.23
CA LEU A 38 -1.18 44.68 -5.96
C LEU A 38 -0.38 43.88 -6.97
N SER A 39 0.00 44.60 -7.98
CA SER A 39 1.01 44.28 -8.95
C SER A 39 2.38 44.04 -8.29
N HIS A 40 3.16 43.25 -9.01
CA HIS A 40 4.60 43.03 -8.88
C HIS A 40 5.11 42.17 -7.73
N LEU A 41 5.37 40.89 -8.11
CA LEU A 41 6.72 40.37 -8.09
C LEU A 41 6.80 39.16 -9.03
N ARG A 42 7.32 39.47 -10.21
CA ARG A 42 7.71 38.52 -11.24
C ARG A 42 8.95 37.80 -10.71
N SER A 43 8.84 36.59 -10.26
CA SER A 43 9.94 35.68 -10.08
C SER A 43 9.78 34.52 -11.04
N ASN A 44 10.45 34.64 -12.19
CA ASN A 44 10.65 33.53 -13.11
C ASN A 44 11.61 32.53 -12.46
N HIS A 45 11.08 31.48 -11.88
CA HIS A 45 11.85 30.27 -11.67
C HIS A 45 11.05 29.07 -12.22
N PRO A 46 11.56 28.42 -13.28
CA PRO A 46 10.99 27.20 -13.79
C PRO A 46 11.51 26.01 -12.98
N TRP A 47 11.23 25.98 -11.71
CA TRP A 47 11.36 24.76 -10.94
C TRP A 47 9.96 24.17 -10.85
N ARG A 48 9.71 23.17 -11.69
CA ARG A 48 8.64 22.22 -11.40
C ARG A 48 8.98 21.63 -10.03
N THR A 49 8.42 22.20 -9.01
CA THR A 49 8.24 21.48 -7.78
C THR A 49 7.34 20.29 -8.11
N HIS A 50 7.91 19.11 -8.13
CA HIS A 50 7.14 17.93 -7.86
C HIS A 50 6.50 18.21 -6.50
N GLU A 51 5.24 18.57 -6.53
CA GLU A 51 4.39 18.63 -5.36
C GLU A 51 4.26 17.19 -4.90
N SER A 52 5.25 16.76 -4.10
CA SER A 52 5.10 15.59 -3.25
C SER A 52 3.94 15.93 -2.35
N ALA A 53 2.76 15.44 -2.70
CA ALA A 53 1.66 15.38 -1.78
C ALA A 53 2.21 14.61 -0.57
N ILE A 54 2.49 15.32 0.51
CA ILE A 54 2.82 14.74 1.81
C ILE A 54 1.50 14.16 2.34
N VAL A 55 1.05 13.10 1.73
CA VAL A 55 0.18 12.15 2.38
C VAL A 55 1.11 11.41 3.33
N ASN A 56 0.88 11.55 4.63
CA ASN A 56 1.59 10.85 5.69
C ASN A 56 1.25 9.35 5.68
N THR A 57 1.32 8.74 4.50
CA THR A 57 1.09 7.33 4.28
C THR A 57 2.38 6.62 4.64
N SER A 58 2.37 5.84 5.69
CA SER A 58 3.54 5.03 6.05
C SER A 58 3.80 3.98 4.96
N ILE A 59 5.04 3.58 4.78
CA ILE A 59 5.37 2.49 3.84
C ILE A 59 4.61 1.20 4.18
N SER A 60 4.32 0.98 5.45
CA SER A 60 3.52 -0.16 5.92
C SER A 60 2.08 -0.12 5.39
N SER A 61 1.46 1.06 5.33
CA SER A 61 0.13 1.22 4.73
C SER A 61 0.14 0.92 3.23
N ILE A 62 1.18 1.35 2.53
CA ILE A 62 1.35 1.06 1.08
C ILE A 62 1.48 -0.44 0.84
N LEU A 63 2.26 -1.15 1.66
CA LEU A 63 2.36 -2.60 1.58
C LEU A 63 1.00 -3.26 1.78
N GLN A 64 0.26 -2.85 2.79
CA GLN A 64 -1.07 -3.39 3.12
C GLN A 64 -2.10 -3.13 2.01
N GLU A 65 -2.13 -1.93 1.45
CA GLU A 65 -2.98 -1.57 0.30
C GLU A 65 -2.69 -2.43 -0.94
N ASN A 66 -1.45 -2.90 -1.06
CA ASN A 66 -1.03 -3.82 -2.11
C ASN A 66 -1.12 -5.31 -1.71
N GLY A 67 -1.85 -5.64 -0.64
CA GLY A 67 -2.08 -7.01 -0.21
C GLY A 67 -0.85 -7.72 0.34
N LEU A 68 0.15 -6.96 0.80
CA LEU A 68 1.38 -7.47 1.39
C LEU A 68 1.41 -7.22 2.91
N PRO A 69 2.04 -8.08 3.70
CA PRO A 69 2.15 -7.87 5.15
C PRO A 69 3.05 -6.68 5.47
N ILE A 70 2.72 -5.99 6.56
CA ILE A 70 3.38 -4.74 6.98
C ILE A 70 4.81 -4.93 7.49
N GLY A 71 5.14 -6.13 7.94
CA GLY A 71 6.43 -6.48 8.54
C GLY A 71 7.52 -6.87 7.54
N LEU A 72 7.34 -6.60 6.24
CA LEU A 72 8.37 -6.86 5.24
C LEU A 72 9.54 -5.88 5.29
N LEU A 73 9.33 -4.71 5.87
CA LEU A 73 10.33 -3.67 6.06
C LEU A 73 10.44 -3.29 7.54
N PRO A 74 11.63 -2.94 8.03
CA PRO A 74 11.83 -2.58 9.42
C PRO A 74 11.29 -1.18 9.75
N SER A 75 11.13 -0.92 11.05
CA SER A 75 10.64 0.36 11.55
C SER A 75 11.61 1.54 11.35
N SER A 76 12.86 1.27 10.96
CA SER A 76 13.92 2.26 10.71
C SER A 76 13.84 2.95 9.34
N VAL A 77 12.72 2.81 8.62
CA VAL A 77 12.48 3.55 7.37
C VAL A 77 12.39 5.05 7.67
N GLU A 78 13.27 5.83 7.06
CA GLU A 78 13.31 7.30 7.18
C GLU A 78 12.61 7.99 6.00
N ALA A 79 12.74 7.42 4.81
CA ALA A 79 12.16 7.97 3.60
C ALA A 79 11.83 6.87 2.58
N TYR A 80 10.87 7.16 1.73
CA TYR A 80 10.59 6.32 0.56
C TYR A 80 10.14 7.18 -0.63
N ASP A 81 10.37 6.66 -1.81
CA ASP A 81 9.85 7.16 -3.08
C ASP A 81 9.11 6.03 -3.78
N LEU A 82 7.94 6.32 -4.33
CA LEU A 82 7.13 5.36 -5.10
C LEU A 82 6.64 6.02 -6.37
N SER A 83 7.13 5.55 -7.48
CA SER A 83 6.75 6.02 -8.82
C SER A 83 5.41 5.42 -9.26
N SER A 84 4.76 6.07 -10.21
CA SER A 84 3.46 5.63 -10.75
C SER A 84 3.50 4.28 -11.48
N ASP A 85 4.68 3.83 -11.90
CA ASP A 85 4.88 2.51 -12.52
C ASP A 85 5.12 1.39 -11.48
N GLY A 86 5.07 1.73 -10.17
CA GLY A 86 5.32 0.84 -9.05
C GLY A 86 6.79 0.70 -8.66
N SER A 87 7.72 1.35 -9.36
CA SER A 87 9.13 1.35 -8.94
C SER A 87 9.27 2.13 -7.64
N PHE A 88 10.00 1.58 -6.67
CA PHE A 88 10.19 2.21 -5.38
C PHE A 88 11.64 2.20 -4.91
N THR A 89 11.95 3.17 -4.07
CA THR A 89 13.19 3.24 -3.29
C THR A 89 12.84 3.54 -1.85
N VAL A 90 13.36 2.75 -0.92
CA VAL A 90 13.22 2.95 0.53
C VAL A 90 14.58 3.20 1.11
N SER A 91 14.70 4.22 1.95
CA SER A 91 15.91 4.58 2.67
C SER A 91 15.76 4.32 4.15
N LEU A 92 16.69 3.56 4.71
CA LEU A 92 16.84 3.33 6.16
C LEU A 92 17.93 4.25 6.70
N GLY A 93 17.80 4.69 7.94
CA GLY A 93 18.82 5.49 8.61
C GLY A 93 20.16 4.75 8.70
N THR A 94 20.10 3.47 8.99
CA THR A 94 21.24 2.55 9.00
C THR A 94 20.83 1.19 8.44
N SER A 95 21.81 0.45 7.94
CA SER A 95 21.57 -0.97 7.64
C SER A 95 21.31 -1.74 8.94
N CYS A 96 20.50 -2.79 8.87
CA CYS A 96 20.16 -3.56 10.07
C CYS A 96 19.95 -5.05 9.81
N TYR A 97 19.93 -5.80 10.91
CA TYR A 97 19.67 -7.22 10.92
C TYR A 97 18.40 -7.50 11.72
N VAL A 98 17.53 -8.31 11.16
CA VAL A 98 16.29 -8.75 11.81
C VAL A 98 16.28 -10.29 11.84
N MET A 99 15.85 -10.85 12.95
CA MET A 99 15.71 -12.30 13.10
C MET A 99 14.25 -12.69 12.90
N PHE A 100 13.98 -13.37 11.80
CA PHE A 100 12.77 -14.16 11.56
C PHE A 100 13.12 -15.65 11.78
N ASP A 101 12.53 -16.56 11.00
CA ASP A 101 13.04 -17.95 10.92
C ASP A 101 14.49 -17.99 10.39
N TYR A 102 14.89 -16.94 9.68
CA TYR A 102 16.23 -16.71 9.15
C TYR A 102 16.70 -15.31 9.54
N GLU A 103 18.01 -15.16 9.71
CA GLU A 103 18.63 -13.84 9.85
C GLU A 103 18.54 -13.08 8.51
N VAL A 104 17.97 -11.90 8.53
CA VAL A 104 17.75 -11.04 7.35
C VAL A 104 18.50 -9.73 7.53
N TYR A 105 19.28 -9.38 6.52
CA TYR A 105 20.01 -8.12 6.45
C TYR A 105 19.26 -7.15 5.53
N TYR A 106 19.08 -5.94 6.00
CA TYR A 106 18.54 -4.82 5.25
C TYR A 106 19.60 -3.76 5.02
N SER A 107 19.87 -3.44 3.75
CA SER A 107 20.75 -2.33 3.37
C SER A 107 20.11 -0.99 3.68
N GLN A 108 20.91 0.08 3.76
CA GLN A 108 20.40 1.44 3.88
C GLN A 108 19.48 1.85 2.72
N THR A 109 19.68 1.28 1.54
CA THR A 109 18.82 1.51 0.37
C THR A 109 18.25 0.20 -0.11
N ILE A 110 16.93 0.16 -0.24
CA ILE A 110 16.16 -0.98 -0.74
C ILE A 110 15.40 -0.48 -1.96
N THR A 111 15.48 -1.19 -3.05
CA THR A 111 14.77 -0.86 -4.29
C THR A 111 13.99 -2.05 -4.81
N GLY A 112 12.96 -1.77 -5.60
CA GLY A 112 12.17 -2.83 -6.22
C GLY A 112 11.02 -2.28 -7.04
N LYS A 113 10.15 -3.17 -7.45
CA LYS A 113 8.90 -2.84 -8.13
C LYS A 113 7.73 -3.49 -7.41
N LEU A 114 6.84 -2.65 -6.90
CA LEU A 114 5.63 -3.04 -6.18
C LEU A 114 4.48 -3.25 -7.14
N SER A 115 3.75 -4.32 -6.95
CA SER A 115 2.49 -4.64 -7.60
C SER A 115 1.60 -5.35 -6.60
N TYR A 116 0.30 -5.44 -6.84
CA TYR A 116 -0.60 -6.11 -5.92
C TYR A 116 -0.15 -7.57 -5.65
N GLY A 117 0.06 -7.89 -4.38
CA GLY A 117 0.54 -9.18 -3.90
C GLY A 117 1.99 -9.53 -4.24
N THR A 118 2.77 -8.61 -4.82
CA THR A 118 4.11 -8.95 -5.32
C THR A 118 5.09 -7.78 -5.25
N ILE A 119 6.31 -8.06 -4.82
CA ILE A 119 7.48 -7.21 -5.03
C ILE A 119 8.45 -7.96 -5.94
N SER A 120 8.87 -7.32 -7.02
CA SER A 120 9.84 -7.86 -7.99
C SER A 120 11.05 -6.95 -8.13
N ASN A 121 12.11 -7.45 -8.76
CA ASN A 121 13.36 -6.71 -8.94
C ASN A 121 13.91 -6.14 -7.63
N LEU A 122 13.67 -6.86 -6.53
CA LEU A 122 14.05 -6.44 -5.19
C LEU A 122 15.57 -6.48 -5.03
N SER A 123 16.10 -5.44 -4.42
CA SER A 123 17.50 -5.29 -4.07
C SER A 123 17.63 -4.64 -2.69
N GLY A 124 18.73 -4.90 -2.00
CA GLY A 124 18.99 -4.33 -0.68
C GLY A 124 18.54 -5.22 0.48
N ILE A 125 17.98 -6.41 0.21
CA ILE A 125 17.61 -7.39 1.25
C ILE A 125 18.35 -8.68 1.00
N GLN A 126 18.94 -9.27 2.05
CA GLN A 126 19.61 -10.56 2.00
C GLN A 126 19.11 -11.45 3.15
N ALA A 127 19.00 -12.73 2.89
CA ALA A 127 18.66 -13.73 3.90
C ALA A 127 19.80 -14.74 4.05
N LYS A 128 20.13 -15.07 5.29
CA LYS A 128 21.18 -16.02 5.62
C LYS A 128 20.64 -17.43 5.60
N GLN A 129 21.27 -18.28 4.81
CA GLN A 129 20.99 -19.71 4.79
C GLN A 129 22.25 -20.47 5.17
N ALA A 130 22.21 -21.19 6.26
CA ALA A 130 23.38 -21.77 6.90
C ALA A 130 24.43 -20.67 7.17
N LEU A 131 25.52 -20.63 6.44
CA LEU A 131 26.61 -19.64 6.62
C LEU A 131 26.75 -18.69 5.43
N VAL A 132 25.80 -18.70 4.49
CA VAL A 132 25.88 -17.93 3.24
C VAL A 132 24.72 -16.94 3.15
N TRP A 133 25.01 -15.72 2.73
CA TRP A 133 24.03 -14.69 2.45
C TRP A 133 23.59 -14.76 0.99
N PHE A 134 22.27 -14.77 0.79
CA PHE A 134 21.65 -14.76 -0.54
C PHE A 134 20.74 -13.55 -0.67
N SER A 135 20.80 -12.90 -1.82
CA SER A 135 19.88 -11.79 -2.12
C SER A 135 18.45 -12.28 -2.25
N VAL A 136 17.52 -11.52 -1.66
CA VAL A 136 16.09 -11.68 -1.87
C VAL A 136 15.74 -10.84 -3.09
N THR A 137 15.28 -11.48 -4.17
CA THR A 137 15.03 -10.80 -5.46
C THR A 137 13.56 -10.59 -5.76
N ALA A 138 12.67 -11.34 -5.10
CA ALA A 138 11.23 -11.16 -5.21
C ALA A 138 10.52 -11.70 -3.97
N ILE A 139 9.33 -11.12 -3.71
CA ILE A 139 8.40 -11.53 -2.66
C ILE A 139 7.03 -11.62 -3.31
N ARG A 140 6.24 -12.64 -2.97
CA ARG A 140 4.86 -12.75 -3.43
C ARG A 140 3.98 -13.44 -2.40
N VAL A 141 2.71 -13.09 -2.39
CA VAL A 141 1.64 -13.79 -1.67
C VAL A 141 0.71 -14.49 -2.66
N ASP A 142 -0.09 -15.43 -2.19
CA ASP A 142 -1.12 -16.05 -3.00
C ASP A 142 -2.31 -15.10 -3.19
N ILE A 143 -3.01 -15.22 -4.31
CA ILE A 143 -4.26 -14.50 -4.59
C ILE A 143 -5.31 -15.54 -5.03
N PRO A 144 -6.37 -15.76 -4.21
CA PRO A 144 -6.68 -15.12 -2.92
C PRO A 144 -5.62 -15.41 -1.86
N LEU A 145 -5.55 -14.54 -0.84
CA LEU A 145 -4.57 -14.65 0.24
C LEU A 145 -4.65 -16.00 0.95
N SER A 146 -3.49 -16.57 1.21
CA SER A 146 -3.28 -17.76 2.04
C SER A 146 -2.45 -17.39 3.28
N ASP A 147 -2.21 -18.38 4.15
CA ASP A 147 -1.35 -18.20 5.33
C ASP A 147 0.15 -18.19 4.98
N TYR A 148 0.48 -18.04 3.69
CA TYR A 148 1.84 -18.21 3.21
C TYR A 148 2.31 -17.05 2.34
N ILE A 149 3.61 -16.80 2.43
CA ILE A 149 4.36 -15.84 1.63
C ILE A 149 5.59 -16.53 1.04
N TYR A 150 5.98 -16.14 -0.15
CA TYR A 150 7.06 -16.75 -0.91
C TYR A 150 8.15 -15.74 -1.19
N PHE A 151 9.38 -16.14 -0.94
CA PHE A 151 10.58 -15.35 -1.17
C PHE A 151 11.49 -16.04 -2.18
N ASN A 152 11.93 -15.34 -3.21
CA ASN A 152 13.00 -15.81 -4.09
C ASN A 152 14.34 -15.41 -3.46
N VAL A 153 15.09 -16.41 -3.00
CA VAL A 153 16.35 -16.24 -2.26
C VAL A 153 17.47 -16.95 -3.01
N GLY A 154 18.28 -16.19 -3.74
CA GLY A 154 19.27 -16.78 -4.64
C GLY A 154 18.58 -17.73 -5.65
N PRO A 155 19.04 -18.99 -5.74
CA PRO A 155 18.52 -19.95 -6.73
C PRO A 155 17.21 -20.66 -6.29
N ILE A 156 16.71 -20.39 -5.09
CA ILE A 156 15.58 -21.12 -4.50
C ILE A 156 14.42 -20.20 -4.14
N SER A 157 13.21 -20.77 -4.10
CA SER A 157 12.03 -20.12 -3.54
C SER A 157 11.74 -20.72 -2.16
N LYS A 158 11.55 -19.84 -1.17
CA LYS A 158 11.18 -20.19 0.21
C LYS A 158 9.73 -19.86 0.45
N LYS A 159 9.00 -20.79 1.04
CA LYS A 159 7.63 -20.62 1.52
C LYS A 159 7.69 -20.47 3.05
N LEU A 160 7.17 -19.37 3.57
CA LEU A 160 7.13 -19.06 5.00
C LEU A 160 5.69 -18.77 5.44
N SER A 161 5.42 -18.85 6.74
CA SER A 161 4.15 -18.38 7.30
C SER A 161 4.09 -16.86 7.23
N ILE A 162 2.97 -16.30 6.77
CA ILE A 162 2.72 -14.86 6.70
C ILE A 162 2.69 -14.22 8.10
N ALA A 163 2.32 -15.00 9.12
CA ALA A 163 2.23 -14.54 10.52
C ALA A 163 3.53 -13.95 11.06
N GLN A 164 4.69 -14.33 10.51
CA GLN A 164 5.98 -13.75 10.91
C GLN A 164 6.13 -12.29 10.49
N PHE A 165 5.30 -11.82 9.54
CA PHE A 165 5.39 -10.50 8.92
C PHE A 165 4.17 -9.62 9.24
N GLU A 166 3.36 -9.99 10.23
CA GLU A 166 2.20 -9.21 10.68
C GLU A 166 2.59 -8.00 11.54
N GLU A 167 3.78 -8.04 12.13
CA GLU A 167 4.33 -6.94 12.92
C GLU A 167 5.55 -6.34 12.24
N VAL A 168 5.69 -5.00 12.36
CA VAL A 168 6.85 -4.29 11.82
C VAL A 168 8.07 -4.58 12.71
N PRO A 169 9.11 -5.20 12.19
CA PRO A 169 10.28 -5.55 12.99
C PRO A 169 11.10 -4.31 13.35
N THR A 170 11.76 -4.40 14.50
CA THR A 170 12.75 -3.39 14.92
C THR A 170 14.15 -3.84 14.54
N CYS A 171 14.98 -2.88 14.21
CA CYS A 171 16.42 -3.09 13.99
C CYS A 171 17.20 -3.23 15.31
#